data_d9bfabf0506f056c53284e2bcc6bd9e3
#
_entry.id   d9bfabf0506f056c53284e2bcc6bd9e3
#
_cell.length_a   1.000
_cell.length_b   1.000
_cell.length_c   1.000
_cell.angle_alpha   90.00
_cell.angle_beta   90.00
_cell.angle_gamma   90.00
#
_symmetry.space_group_name_H-M   'P 1'
#
loop_
_entity.id
_entity.type
_entity.pdbx_description
1 polymer ?
#
loop_
_entity_poly.entity_id
_entity_poly.type
_entity_poly.pdbx_seq_one_letter_code
_entity_poly.pdbx_strand_id
1 'polypeptide(L)'
;MSKDSALATIAVYSLKGGVGKTTFAINLAWASATISKRRTLLWDLDPQAASSWMLSTDKESRDAAQAIFSKDVDIHKLIQPSTVPGLDLIAADTSLRGLDHLFRELDKKKRLAKLIENLGRDYDRIILDCPPGLTETSEQVLRAANLIVIPVIPSPLSQRAMGEVARYLMQRGGAHAPIFPVYSMVDRRRSLHRKATEEQPEWTAIPMASMIEQMTVRRKPLGDFAPSSPPAKAFAGLWATIERQVLTPR
;
A
#
# COMPACT_ATOMS: atom_id res chain seq x y z
N MET A 1 -27.38 -3.45 -3.13
CA MET A 1 -25.99 -3.28 -3.61
C MET A 1 -25.90 -1.85 -4.13
N SER A 2 -25.27 -0.96 -3.39
CA SER A 2 -25.09 0.46 -3.78
C SER A 2 -24.14 0.56 -4.97
N LYS A 3 -24.58 1.18 -6.04
CA LYS A 3 -23.95 1.21 -7.38
C LYS A 3 -22.92 2.32 -7.56
N ASP A 4 -22.50 3.04 -6.52
CA ASP A 4 -21.69 4.27 -6.65
C ASP A 4 -20.45 4.32 -5.72
N SER A 5 -19.65 3.25 -5.72
CA SER A 5 -18.30 3.37 -5.16
C SER A 5 -17.31 3.57 -6.30
N ALA A 6 -16.94 4.82 -6.57
CA ALA A 6 -15.85 5.09 -7.51
C ALA A 6 -14.58 4.36 -7.06
N LEU A 7 -13.83 3.82 -8.03
CA LEU A 7 -12.52 3.22 -7.79
C LEU A 7 -11.64 4.20 -7.01
N ALA A 8 -11.01 3.72 -5.93
CA ALA A 8 -9.97 4.46 -5.25
C ALA A 8 -8.69 3.63 -5.13
N THR A 9 -7.58 4.23 -5.53
CA THR A 9 -6.23 3.64 -5.47
C THR A 9 -5.48 4.25 -4.30
N ILE A 10 -5.02 3.41 -3.39
CA ILE A 10 -4.32 3.80 -2.17
C ILE A 10 -2.90 3.24 -2.24
N ALA A 11 -1.91 4.12 -2.32
CA ALA A 11 -0.51 3.72 -2.31
C ALA A 11 0.04 3.70 -0.88
N VAL A 12 0.69 2.63 -0.49
CA VAL A 12 1.49 2.58 0.75
C VAL A 12 2.94 2.79 0.37
N TYR A 13 3.46 3.98 0.65
CA TYR A 13 4.75 4.41 0.15
C TYR A 13 5.65 5.01 1.23
N SER A 14 6.94 4.84 1.12
CA SER A 14 7.97 5.54 1.89
C SER A 14 9.32 5.44 1.21
N LEU A 15 10.14 6.49 1.30
CA LEU A 15 11.54 6.47 0.86
C LEU A 15 12.38 5.45 1.63
N LYS A 16 12.03 5.20 2.90
CA LYS A 16 12.80 4.30 3.77
C LYS A 16 12.31 2.87 3.65
N GLY A 17 13.28 1.95 3.68
CA GLY A 17 13.03 0.54 3.95
C GLY A 17 12.71 0.29 5.43
N GLY A 18 12.03 -0.82 5.72
CA GLY A 18 11.81 -1.29 7.09
C GLY A 18 10.81 -0.48 7.92
N VAL A 19 10.01 0.40 7.32
CA VAL A 19 8.99 1.20 8.04
C VAL A 19 7.63 0.50 8.15
N GLY A 20 7.49 -0.71 7.60
CA GLY A 20 6.26 -1.50 7.66
C GLY A 20 5.32 -1.35 6.46
N LYS A 21 5.76 -0.86 5.29
CA LYS A 21 4.90 -0.68 4.09
C LYS A 21 4.03 -1.91 3.80
N THR A 22 4.64 -3.07 3.63
CA THR A 22 3.94 -4.33 3.37
C THR A 22 2.93 -4.68 4.47
N THR A 23 3.29 -4.48 5.74
CA THR A 23 2.37 -4.67 6.87
C THR A 23 1.14 -3.79 6.75
N PHE A 24 1.33 -2.51 6.40
CA PHE A 24 0.21 -1.59 6.15
C PHE A 24 -0.62 -2.03 4.95
N ALA A 25 0.01 -2.31 3.81
CA ALA A 25 -0.69 -2.71 2.58
C ALA A 25 -1.59 -3.93 2.81
N ILE A 26 -1.07 -4.98 3.46
CA ILE A 26 -1.82 -6.21 3.77
C ILE A 26 -3.00 -5.93 4.70
N ASN A 27 -2.79 -5.19 5.80
CA ASN A 27 -3.87 -4.96 6.76
C ASN A 27 -4.93 -3.97 6.25
N LEU A 28 -4.55 -2.99 5.43
CA LEU A 28 -5.50 -2.09 4.77
C LEU A 28 -6.31 -2.83 3.70
N ALA A 29 -5.68 -3.69 2.89
CA ALA A 29 -6.35 -4.51 1.89
C ALA A 29 -7.34 -5.49 2.56
N TRP A 30 -6.90 -6.14 3.64
CA TRP A 30 -7.78 -6.99 4.46
C TRP A 30 -8.98 -6.21 5.00
N ALA A 31 -8.75 -5.05 5.59
CA ALA A 31 -9.82 -4.24 6.17
C ALA A 31 -10.81 -3.74 5.09
N SER A 32 -10.31 -3.39 3.91
CA SER A 32 -11.13 -3.06 2.76
C SER A 32 -12.05 -4.21 2.34
N ALA A 33 -11.49 -5.40 2.16
CA ALA A 33 -12.23 -6.57 1.71
C ALA A 33 -13.18 -7.12 2.79
N THR A 34 -12.73 -7.19 4.05
CA THR A 34 -13.45 -7.88 5.13
C THR A 34 -14.34 -6.96 5.96
N ILE A 35 -13.90 -5.74 6.29
CA ILE A 35 -14.69 -4.80 7.09
C ILE A 35 -15.67 -4.03 6.20
N SER A 36 -15.16 -3.39 5.14
CA SER A 36 -15.98 -2.57 4.23
C SER A 36 -16.66 -3.36 3.13
N LYS A 37 -16.36 -4.65 2.98
CA LYS A 37 -16.90 -5.53 1.93
C LYS A 37 -16.70 -4.96 0.51
N ARG A 38 -15.57 -4.28 0.29
CA ARG A 38 -15.20 -3.75 -1.02
C ARG A 38 -14.54 -4.84 -1.86
N ARG A 39 -14.81 -4.87 -3.16
CA ARG A 39 -14.03 -5.65 -4.12
C ARG A 39 -12.63 -5.05 -4.15
N THR A 40 -11.68 -5.74 -3.58
CA THR A 40 -10.35 -5.19 -3.29
C THR A 40 -9.26 -5.97 -4.01
N LEU A 41 -8.32 -5.23 -4.59
CA LEU A 41 -7.11 -5.77 -5.19
C LEU A 41 -5.89 -5.25 -4.40
N LEU A 42 -5.03 -6.14 -3.97
CA LEU A 42 -3.68 -5.81 -3.52
C LEU A 42 -2.71 -6.03 -4.69
N TRP A 43 -1.97 -5.00 -5.06
CA TRP A 43 -0.95 -5.10 -6.09
C TRP A 43 0.42 -4.89 -5.48
N ASP A 44 1.21 -5.95 -5.46
CA ASP A 44 2.59 -5.93 -4.99
C ASP A 44 3.52 -5.43 -6.09
N LEU A 45 4.17 -4.31 -5.86
CA LEU A 45 5.12 -3.67 -6.78
C LEU A 45 6.56 -3.74 -6.27
N ASP A 46 6.78 -4.37 -5.09
CA ASP A 46 8.11 -4.54 -4.52
C ASP A 46 8.76 -5.83 -5.04
N PRO A 47 9.93 -5.78 -5.70
CA PRO A 47 10.65 -6.99 -6.14
C PRO A 47 11.01 -7.98 -5.02
N GLN A 48 10.90 -7.57 -3.74
CA GLN A 48 11.03 -8.47 -2.60
C GLN A 48 9.81 -9.38 -2.41
N ALA A 49 8.68 -9.07 -3.06
CA ALA A 49 7.47 -9.88 -3.11
C ALA A 49 6.92 -10.30 -1.73
N ALA A 50 7.04 -9.44 -0.72
CA ALA A 50 6.70 -9.83 0.65
C ALA A 50 5.19 -9.97 0.87
N SER A 51 4.36 -9.08 0.31
CA SER A 51 2.90 -9.23 0.36
C SER A 51 2.42 -10.38 -0.50
N SER A 52 3.05 -10.61 -1.64
CA SER A 52 2.80 -11.77 -2.50
C SER A 52 3.08 -13.08 -1.78
N TRP A 53 4.25 -13.20 -1.17
CA TRP A 53 4.61 -14.39 -0.40
C TRP A 53 3.64 -14.66 0.76
N MET A 54 3.14 -13.61 1.43
CA MET A 54 2.21 -13.76 2.55
C MET A 54 0.81 -14.19 2.13
N LEU A 55 0.31 -13.71 1.00
CA LEU A 55 -1.10 -13.84 0.65
C LEU A 55 -1.38 -14.72 -0.57
N SER A 56 -0.37 -15.12 -1.34
CA SER A 56 -0.56 -16.00 -2.49
C SER A 56 -1.03 -17.39 -2.05
N THR A 57 -1.97 -17.93 -2.81
CA THR A 57 -2.42 -19.33 -2.72
C THR A 57 -1.50 -20.26 -3.49
N ASP A 58 -0.85 -19.77 -4.54
CA ASP A 58 0.08 -20.53 -5.37
C ASP A 58 1.51 -20.42 -4.85
N LYS A 59 2.25 -21.54 -4.94
CA LYS A 59 3.65 -21.60 -4.52
C LYS A 59 4.64 -21.12 -5.57
N GLU A 60 4.20 -21.00 -6.83
CA GLU A 60 5.06 -20.61 -7.94
C GLU A 60 4.63 -19.23 -8.47
N SER A 61 5.43 -18.21 -8.15
CA SER A 61 5.42 -16.96 -8.90
C SER A 61 6.05 -17.23 -10.27
N ARG A 62 5.29 -17.06 -11.34
CA ARG A 62 5.83 -17.07 -12.70
C ARG A 62 6.51 -15.72 -12.92
N ASP A 63 7.74 -15.68 -13.42
CA ASP A 63 8.50 -14.46 -13.75
C ASP A 63 7.82 -13.66 -14.88
N ALA A 64 6.67 -13.06 -14.56
CA ALA A 64 5.80 -12.38 -15.53
C ALA A 64 5.26 -11.03 -15.04
N ALA A 65 5.54 -10.63 -13.78
CA ALA A 65 4.98 -9.41 -13.20
C ALA A 65 5.37 -8.14 -14.00
N GLN A 66 6.57 -8.10 -14.58
CA GLN A 66 7.01 -7.00 -15.43
C GLN A 66 6.30 -6.96 -16.79
N ALA A 67 5.83 -8.11 -17.29
CA ALA A 67 5.28 -8.21 -18.65
C ALA A 67 4.03 -7.33 -18.86
N ILE A 68 3.24 -7.06 -17.82
CA ILE A 68 2.10 -6.14 -17.88
C ILE A 68 2.49 -4.71 -18.29
N PHE A 69 3.70 -4.31 -17.97
CA PHE A 69 4.17 -2.96 -18.25
C PHE A 69 4.81 -2.84 -19.64
N SER A 70 5.36 -3.93 -20.18
CA SER A 70 6.11 -3.91 -21.45
C SER A 70 5.26 -4.16 -22.68
N LYS A 71 4.24 -5.00 -22.62
CA LYS A 71 3.46 -5.42 -23.80
C LYS A 71 1.99 -5.66 -23.47
N ASP A 72 1.22 -6.01 -24.51
CA ASP A 72 -0.22 -6.25 -24.51
C ASP A 72 -0.64 -7.52 -23.74
N VAL A 73 -0.05 -7.73 -22.57
CA VAL A 73 -0.52 -8.74 -21.62
C VAL A 73 -1.72 -8.16 -20.90
N ASP A 74 -2.84 -8.86 -21.00
CA ASP A 74 -4.04 -8.50 -20.27
C ASP A 74 -3.78 -8.64 -18.76
N ILE A 75 -3.91 -7.54 -18.04
CA ILE A 75 -3.70 -7.47 -16.60
C ILE A 75 -4.56 -8.48 -15.84
N HIS A 76 -5.77 -8.78 -16.34
CA HIS A 76 -6.70 -9.73 -15.72
C HIS A 76 -6.12 -11.15 -15.63
N LYS A 77 -5.18 -11.52 -16.52
CA LYS A 77 -4.52 -12.84 -16.48
C LYS A 77 -3.55 -13.02 -15.31
N LEU A 78 -3.15 -11.92 -14.65
CA LEU A 78 -2.23 -11.93 -13.51
C LEU A 78 -2.95 -11.78 -12.17
N ILE A 79 -4.26 -11.54 -12.20
CA ILE A 79 -5.08 -11.48 -11.01
C ILE A 79 -5.29 -12.91 -10.51
N GLN A 80 -5.00 -13.12 -9.25
CA GLN A 80 -5.22 -14.39 -8.56
C GLN A 80 -5.95 -14.16 -7.24
N PRO A 81 -6.76 -15.12 -6.77
CA PRO A 81 -7.34 -15.05 -5.45
C PRO A 81 -6.24 -15.07 -4.38
N SER A 82 -6.42 -14.31 -3.32
CA SER A 82 -5.54 -14.37 -2.16
C SER A 82 -6.06 -15.36 -1.11
N THR A 83 -5.27 -15.58 -0.06
CA THR A 83 -5.71 -16.36 1.11
C THR A 83 -6.81 -15.67 1.92
N VAL A 84 -7.14 -14.42 1.60
CA VAL A 84 -8.19 -13.62 2.26
C VAL A 84 -9.44 -13.56 1.37
N PRO A 85 -10.61 -14.02 1.84
CA PRO A 85 -11.83 -13.96 1.06
C PRO A 85 -12.21 -12.53 0.63
N GLY A 86 -12.51 -12.34 -0.66
CA GLY A 86 -12.88 -11.03 -1.22
C GLY A 86 -11.70 -10.09 -1.49
N LEU A 87 -10.48 -10.59 -1.35
CA LEU A 87 -9.24 -9.89 -1.69
C LEU A 87 -8.51 -10.64 -2.79
N ASP A 88 -8.32 -10.01 -3.94
CA ASP A 88 -7.49 -10.51 -5.01
C ASP A 88 -6.08 -9.92 -4.94
N LEU A 89 -5.13 -10.56 -5.62
CA LEU A 89 -3.72 -10.23 -5.62
C LEU A 89 -3.17 -10.19 -7.05
N ILE A 90 -2.41 -9.13 -7.36
CA ILE A 90 -1.39 -9.19 -8.42
C ILE A 90 -0.04 -9.32 -7.72
N ALA A 91 0.57 -10.50 -7.89
CA ALA A 91 1.81 -10.83 -7.21
C ALA A 91 3.03 -10.18 -7.89
N ALA A 92 4.00 -9.81 -7.06
CA ALA A 92 5.34 -9.44 -7.51
C ALA A 92 6.22 -10.67 -7.72
N ASP A 93 7.23 -10.51 -8.54
CA ASP A 93 8.32 -11.45 -8.72
C ASP A 93 9.64 -10.71 -9.01
N THR A 94 10.70 -11.46 -9.22
CA THR A 94 12.05 -10.91 -9.44
C THR A 94 12.17 -10.09 -10.72
N SER A 95 11.26 -10.27 -11.70
CA SER A 95 11.25 -9.50 -12.95
C SER A 95 11.05 -8.00 -12.71
N LEU A 96 10.37 -7.61 -11.63
CA LEU A 96 10.16 -6.21 -11.27
C LEU A 96 11.45 -5.43 -10.97
N ARG A 97 12.60 -6.10 -10.77
CA ARG A 97 13.91 -5.42 -10.63
C ARG A 97 14.29 -4.59 -11.84
N GLY A 98 13.80 -4.97 -13.02
CA GLY A 98 14.00 -4.21 -14.27
C GLY A 98 12.98 -3.12 -14.53
N LEU A 99 11.99 -2.94 -13.66
CA LEU A 99 10.84 -2.09 -13.94
C LEU A 99 11.21 -0.60 -14.10
N ASP A 100 12.15 -0.09 -13.31
CA ASP A 100 12.63 1.29 -13.43
C ASP A 100 13.32 1.56 -14.79
N HIS A 101 14.08 0.59 -15.30
CA HIS A 101 14.68 0.67 -16.61
C HIS A 101 13.61 0.67 -17.71
N LEU A 102 12.65 -0.26 -17.61
CA LEU A 102 11.54 -0.35 -18.54
C LEU A 102 10.72 0.94 -18.62
N PHE A 103 10.39 1.57 -17.49
CA PHE A 103 9.64 2.82 -17.50
C PHE A 103 10.41 3.98 -18.15
N ARG A 104 11.73 4.03 -17.97
CA ARG A 104 12.58 5.01 -18.66
C ARG A 104 12.59 4.80 -20.17
N GLU A 105 12.74 3.56 -20.64
CA GLU A 105 12.75 3.24 -22.07
C GLU A 105 11.42 3.52 -22.77
N LEU A 106 10.31 3.25 -22.08
CA LEU A 106 8.98 3.43 -22.64
C LEU A 106 8.54 4.90 -22.68
N ASP A 107 9.21 5.81 -21.96
CA ASP A 107 8.81 7.23 -21.76
C ASP A 107 7.31 7.41 -21.45
N LYS A 108 6.71 6.44 -20.79
CA LYS A 108 5.24 6.37 -20.53
C LYS A 108 4.92 6.69 -19.07
N LYS A 109 4.89 7.98 -18.74
CA LYS A 109 4.65 8.50 -17.37
C LYS A 109 3.29 8.15 -16.74
N LYS A 110 2.38 7.50 -17.47
CA LYS A 110 1.01 7.12 -17.00
C LYS A 110 0.68 5.66 -17.24
N ARG A 111 1.68 4.78 -17.38
CA ARG A 111 1.41 3.37 -17.71
C ARG A 111 0.65 2.66 -16.60
N LEU A 112 1.07 2.82 -15.34
CA LEU A 112 0.38 2.23 -14.19
C LEU A 112 -1.05 2.78 -14.05
N ALA A 113 -1.24 4.11 -14.21
CA ALA A 113 -2.56 4.72 -14.13
C ALA A 113 -3.54 4.12 -15.16
N LYS A 114 -3.10 3.92 -16.40
CA LYS A 114 -3.93 3.28 -17.45
C LYS A 114 -4.28 1.83 -17.12
N LEU A 115 -3.37 1.08 -16.52
CA LEU A 115 -3.66 -0.29 -16.08
C LEU A 115 -4.69 -0.30 -14.94
N ILE A 116 -4.58 0.65 -14.02
CA ILE A 116 -5.55 0.81 -12.92
C ILE A 116 -6.94 1.21 -13.45
N GLU A 117 -7.00 2.12 -14.43
CA GLU A 117 -8.27 2.51 -15.07
C GLU A 117 -9.01 1.29 -15.67
N ASN A 118 -8.28 0.35 -16.27
CA ASN A 118 -8.86 -0.88 -16.83
C ASN A 118 -9.49 -1.77 -15.76
N LEU A 119 -9.00 -1.72 -14.52
CA LEU A 119 -9.49 -2.49 -13.37
C LEU A 119 -10.70 -1.83 -12.67
N GLY A 120 -11.03 -0.59 -13.04
CA GLY A 120 -12.05 0.20 -12.35
C GLY A 120 -13.48 -0.36 -12.42
N ARG A 121 -13.75 -1.33 -13.31
CA ARG A 121 -15.05 -2.03 -13.39
C ARG A 121 -15.15 -3.20 -12.43
N ASP A 122 -13.99 -3.76 -12.04
CA ASP A 122 -13.91 -5.00 -11.28
C ASP A 122 -13.67 -4.73 -9.80
N TYR A 123 -12.99 -3.63 -9.47
CA TYR A 123 -12.58 -3.30 -8.10
C TYR A 123 -13.08 -1.94 -7.63
N ASP A 124 -13.43 -1.89 -6.35
CA ASP A 124 -13.77 -0.63 -5.65
C ASP A 124 -12.52 -0.01 -5.03
N ARG A 125 -11.55 -0.84 -4.63
CA ARG A 125 -10.29 -0.42 -4.00
C ARG A 125 -9.10 -1.17 -4.57
N ILE A 126 -8.04 -0.43 -4.86
CA ILE A 126 -6.73 -0.99 -5.22
C ILE A 126 -5.72 -0.48 -4.21
N ILE A 127 -5.05 -1.40 -3.52
CA ILE A 127 -3.97 -1.10 -2.58
C ILE A 127 -2.64 -1.43 -3.27
N LEU A 128 -1.73 -0.46 -3.34
CA LEU A 128 -0.41 -0.64 -3.93
C LEU A 128 0.63 -0.80 -2.82
N ASP A 129 1.28 -1.96 -2.74
CA ASP A 129 2.47 -2.17 -1.90
C ASP A 129 3.71 -1.77 -2.68
N CYS A 130 4.38 -0.70 -2.26
CA CYS A 130 5.38 -0.02 -3.06
C CYS A 130 6.81 -0.35 -2.60
N PRO A 131 7.78 -0.46 -3.54
CA PRO A 131 9.18 -0.54 -3.19
C PRO A 131 9.65 0.73 -2.46
N PRO A 132 10.75 0.67 -1.70
CA PRO A 132 11.37 1.86 -1.11
C PRO A 132 12.09 2.69 -2.17
N GLY A 133 12.34 3.96 -1.86
CA GLY A 133 13.14 4.86 -2.70
C GLY A 133 12.29 5.67 -3.69
N LEU A 134 12.94 6.69 -4.28
CA LEU A 134 12.35 7.56 -5.29
C LEU A 134 12.86 7.13 -6.66
N THR A 135 12.10 6.28 -7.31
CA THR A 135 12.42 5.63 -8.58
C THR A 135 11.34 5.90 -9.62
N GLU A 136 11.54 5.49 -10.87
CA GLU A 136 10.52 5.59 -11.92
C GLU A 136 9.24 4.83 -11.53
N THR A 137 9.38 3.68 -10.88
CA THR A 137 8.24 2.90 -10.36
C THR A 137 7.46 3.71 -9.33
N SER A 138 8.15 4.32 -8.36
CA SER A 138 7.49 5.14 -7.35
C SER A 138 6.80 6.37 -7.96
N GLU A 139 7.36 6.97 -9.01
CA GLU A 139 6.70 8.06 -9.74
C GLU A 139 5.39 7.64 -10.39
N GLN A 140 5.37 6.47 -11.02
CA GLN A 140 4.15 5.90 -11.59
C GLN A 140 3.08 5.70 -10.51
N VAL A 141 3.48 5.16 -9.35
CA VAL A 141 2.59 4.95 -8.20
C VAL A 141 2.02 6.26 -7.68
N LEU A 142 2.88 7.26 -7.41
CA LEU A 142 2.46 8.55 -6.88
C LEU A 142 1.52 9.31 -7.81
N ARG A 143 1.63 9.08 -9.15
CA ARG A 143 0.72 9.64 -10.16
C ARG A 143 -0.61 8.92 -10.26
N ALA A 144 -0.62 7.62 -9.99
CA ALA A 144 -1.80 6.77 -10.14
C ALA A 144 -2.67 6.73 -8.88
N ALA A 145 -2.11 7.08 -7.72
CA ALA A 145 -2.80 7.03 -6.44
C ALA A 145 -3.83 8.15 -6.27
N ASN A 146 -4.93 7.83 -5.58
CA ASN A 146 -5.90 8.80 -5.06
C ASN A 146 -5.55 9.23 -3.63
N LEU A 147 -4.82 8.37 -2.89
CA LEU A 147 -4.33 8.64 -1.55
C LEU A 147 -2.95 7.98 -1.36
N ILE A 148 -2.03 8.68 -0.69
CA ILE A 148 -0.70 8.15 -0.38
C ILE A 148 -0.59 8.00 1.14
N VAL A 149 -0.63 6.76 1.63
CA VAL A 149 -0.39 6.44 3.04
C VAL A 149 1.12 6.30 3.27
N ILE A 150 1.66 7.09 4.19
CA ILE A 150 3.10 7.09 4.51
C ILE A 150 3.32 6.60 5.94
N PRO A 151 3.80 5.36 6.12
CA PRO A 151 4.26 4.89 7.43
C PRO A 151 5.51 5.65 7.89
N VAL A 152 5.44 6.27 9.07
CA VAL A 152 6.50 7.09 9.65
C VAL A 152 6.87 6.55 11.02
N ILE A 153 8.08 6.02 11.19
CA ILE A 153 8.58 5.70 12.53
C ILE A 153 8.79 7.04 13.26
N PRO A 154 8.37 7.18 14.54
CA PRO A 154 8.61 8.42 15.31
C PRO A 154 10.09 8.67 15.54
N SER A 155 10.81 9.12 14.52
CA SER A 155 12.24 9.43 14.53
C SER A 155 12.56 10.57 13.55
N PRO A 156 13.57 11.42 13.86
CA PRO A 156 13.93 12.55 12.99
C PRO A 156 14.23 12.15 11.55
N LEU A 157 14.91 11.01 11.33
CA LEU A 157 15.23 10.53 10.00
C LEU A 157 13.99 10.10 9.20
N SER A 158 12.98 9.53 9.86
CA SER A 158 11.74 9.14 9.17
C SER A 158 10.86 10.34 8.86
N GLN A 159 10.81 11.32 9.76
CA GLN A 159 10.12 12.59 9.51
C GLN A 159 10.77 13.36 8.36
N ARG A 160 12.10 13.40 8.32
CA ARG A 160 12.85 13.99 7.20
C ARG A 160 12.51 13.31 5.86
N ALA A 161 12.52 11.98 5.83
CA ALA A 161 12.19 11.21 4.61
C ALA A 161 10.75 11.50 4.14
N MET A 162 9.78 11.61 5.05
CA MET A 162 8.42 12.03 4.70
C MET A 162 8.40 13.46 4.13
N GLY A 163 9.12 14.39 4.73
CA GLY A 163 9.25 15.77 4.21
C GLY A 163 9.88 15.83 2.82
N GLU A 164 10.77 14.89 2.48
CA GLU A 164 11.33 14.76 1.12
C GLU A 164 10.27 14.30 0.12
N VAL A 165 9.39 13.37 0.46
CA VAL A 165 8.25 12.98 -0.39
C VAL A 165 7.31 14.15 -0.63
N ALA A 166 6.95 14.89 0.42
CA ALA A 166 6.07 16.05 0.30
C ALA A 166 6.67 17.13 -0.62
N ARG A 167 7.96 17.46 -0.44
CA ARG A 167 8.67 18.41 -1.32
C ARG A 167 8.71 17.95 -2.77
N TYR A 168 9.00 16.66 -2.98
CA TYR A 168 9.03 16.09 -4.33
C TYR A 168 7.69 16.24 -5.05
N LEU A 169 6.57 15.95 -4.38
CA LEU A 169 5.23 16.13 -4.95
C LEU A 169 4.92 17.59 -5.26
N MET A 170 5.26 18.52 -4.35
CA MET A 170 5.06 19.96 -4.55
C MET A 170 5.86 20.52 -5.72
N GLN A 171 7.12 20.07 -5.90
CA GLN A 171 8.01 20.57 -6.97
C GLN A 171 7.55 20.16 -8.38
N ARG A 172 6.80 19.08 -8.51
CA ARG A 172 6.35 18.59 -9.81
C ARG A 172 5.16 19.32 -10.39
N GLY A 173 4.51 20.17 -9.61
CA GLY A 173 3.32 20.92 -10.04
C GLY A 173 2.13 20.04 -10.41
N GLY A 174 0.92 20.61 -10.47
CA GLY A 174 -0.32 19.90 -10.76
C GLY A 174 -0.97 19.28 -9.52
N ALA A 175 -2.15 18.70 -9.72
CA ALA A 175 -2.87 18.00 -8.67
C ALA A 175 -2.15 16.67 -8.35
N HIS A 176 -1.76 16.48 -7.11
CA HIS A 176 -1.23 15.23 -6.60
C HIS A 176 -2.16 14.63 -5.54
N ALA A 177 -2.07 13.32 -5.33
CA ALA A 177 -2.81 12.67 -4.28
C ALA A 177 -2.45 13.25 -2.89
N PRO A 178 -3.41 13.37 -1.97
CA PRO A 178 -3.13 13.77 -0.60
C PRO A 178 -2.22 12.76 0.08
N ILE A 179 -1.31 13.28 0.91
CA ILE A 179 -0.46 12.49 1.79
C ILE A 179 -1.22 12.25 3.09
N PHE A 180 -1.23 10.99 3.53
CA PHE A 180 -1.80 10.55 4.79
C PHE A 180 -0.70 9.92 5.65
N PRO A 181 -0.02 10.69 6.50
CA PRO A 181 1.01 10.17 7.37
C PRO A 181 0.40 9.36 8.52
N VAL A 182 1.06 8.25 8.88
CA VAL A 182 0.65 7.35 9.96
C VAL A 182 1.89 6.96 10.76
N TYR A 183 1.85 7.10 12.06
CA TYR A 183 2.92 6.61 12.90
C TYR A 183 2.96 5.08 12.89
N SER A 184 4.13 4.54 12.57
CA SER A 184 4.43 3.12 12.51
C SER A 184 5.39 2.73 13.64
N MET A 185 5.24 1.49 14.15
CA MET A 185 6.15 0.91 15.15
C MET A 185 6.28 1.77 16.42
N VAL A 186 5.17 2.33 16.88
CA VAL A 186 5.16 3.20 18.07
C VAL A 186 5.43 2.39 19.33
N ASP A 187 6.55 2.68 19.99
CA ASP A 187 6.86 2.18 21.33
C ASP A 187 6.70 3.31 22.35
N ARG A 188 5.62 3.30 23.10
CA ARG A 188 5.30 4.33 24.10
C ARG A 188 6.26 4.37 25.29
N ARG A 189 7.13 3.39 25.47
CA ARG A 189 8.19 3.42 26.48
C ARG A 189 9.31 4.41 26.11
N ARG A 190 9.46 4.68 24.81
CA ARG A 190 10.48 5.60 24.29
C ARG A 190 9.97 7.04 24.34
N SER A 191 10.72 7.93 25.02
CA SER A 191 10.36 9.35 25.17
C SER A 191 10.16 10.06 23.83
N LEU A 192 11.04 9.77 22.85
CA LEU A 192 10.96 10.34 21.50
C LEU A 192 9.64 9.98 20.81
N HIS A 193 9.18 8.71 20.94
CA HIS A 193 7.93 8.28 20.34
C HIS A 193 6.70 8.91 21.01
N ARG A 194 6.72 9.06 22.36
CA ARG A 194 5.65 9.77 23.07
C ARG A 194 5.56 11.21 22.60
N LYS A 195 6.70 11.93 22.63
CA LYS A 195 6.75 13.33 22.20
C LYS A 195 6.20 13.50 20.78
N ALA A 196 6.65 12.69 19.82
CA ALA A 196 6.16 12.76 18.45
C ALA A 196 4.64 12.54 18.33
N THR A 197 4.07 11.58 19.08
CA THR A 197 2.62 11.33 19.07
C THR A 197 1.80 12.41 19.80
N GLU A 198 2.42 13.13 20.73
CA GLU A 198 1.81 14.30 21.41
C GLU A 198 1.85 15.54 20.51
N GLU A 199 2.89 15.71 19.70
CA GLU A 199 3.04 16.83 18.76
C GLU A 199 2.11 16.71 17.55
N GLN A 200 1.73 15.48 17.15
CA GLN A 200 0.86 15.20 16.02
C GLN A 200 -0.25 14.21 16.45
N PRO A 201 -1.17 14.62 17.33
CA PRO A 201 -2.19 13.73 17.89
C PRO A 201 -3.20 13.24 16.85
N GLU A 202 -3.35 13.95 15.74
CA GLU A 202 -4.23 13.59 14.64
C GLU A 202 -3.70 12.40 13.80
N TRP A 203 -2.42 12.08 13.89
CA TRP A 203 -1.86 10.95 13.16
C TRP A 203 -2.16 9.65 13.88
N THR A 204 -2.81 8.73 13.20
CA THR A 204 -3.01 7.38 13.72
C THR A 204 -1.67 6.75 14.07
N ALA A 205 -1.60 6.08 15.23
CA ALA A 205 -0.40 5.42 15.71
C ALA A 205 -0.58 3.90 15.72
N ILE A 206 0.18 3.19 14.90
CA ILE A 206 0.26 1.73 14.91
C ILE A 206 1.34 1.31 15.90
N PRO A 207 1.00 0.57 16.97
CA PRO A 207 1.96 0.18 17.98
C PRO A 207 2.98 -0.83 17.47
N MET A 208 4.19 -0.78 18.01
CA MET A 208 5.16 -1.88 17.88
C MET A 208 4.67 -3.07 18.72
N ALA A 209 4.45 -4.21 18.09
CA ALA A 209 3.93 -5.40 18.76
C ALA A 209 4.45 -6.68 18.09
N SER A 210 4.79 -7.68 18.89
CA SER A 210 5.20 -9.02 18.42
C SER A 210 4.13 -9.71 17.57
N MET A 211 2.86 -9.35 17.78
CA MET A 211 1.75 -9.85 16.97
C MET A 211 1.88 -9.46 15.50
N ILE A 212 2.49 -8.30 15.19
CA ILE A 212 2.78 -7.88 13.80
C ILE A 212 3.85 -8.79 13.18
N GLU A 213 4.87 -9.18 13.92
CA GLU A 213 5.90 -10.11 13.45
C GLU A 213 5.31 -11.50 13.16
N GLN A 214 4.31 -11.93 13.95
CA GLN A 214 3.61 -13.20 13.72
C GLN A 214 2.79 -13.25 12.44
N MET A 215 2.49 -12.11 11.80
CA MET A 215 1.85 -12.09 10.47
C MET A 215 2.67 -12.89 9.46
N THR A 216 3.99 -12.73 9.46
CA THR A 216 4.89 -13.44 8.54
C THR A 216 4.93 -14.94 8.84
N VAL A 217 5.02 -15.32 10.11
CA VAL A 217 5.03 -16.72 10.54
C VAL A 217 3.72 -17.43 10.16
N ARG A 218 2.59 -16.76 10.36
CA ARG A 218 1.25 -17.31 10.08
C ARG A 218 0.82 -17.13 8.61
N ARG A 219 1.49 -16.27 7.86
CA ARG A 219 1.10 -15.82 6.52
C ARG A 219 -0.36 -15.36 6.49
N LYS A 220 -0.73 -14.49 7.46
CA LYS A 220 -2.10 -14.00 7.65
C LYS A 220 -2.10 -12.53 8.08
N PRO A 221 -3.11 -11.74 7.65
CA PRO A 221 -3.36 -10.40 8.19
C PRO A 221 -3.73 -10.48 9.69
N LEU A 222 -3.46 -9.40 10.43
CA LEU A 222 -3.78 -9.34 11.86
C LEU A 222 -5.25 -9.63 12.18
N GLY A 223 -6.15 -9.13 11.33
CA GLY A 223 -7.58 -9.30 11.53
C GLY A 223 -8.06 -10.75 11.49
N ASP A 224 -7.32 -11.65 10.81
CA ASP A 224 -7.70 -13.05 10.70
C ASP A 224 -7.32 -13.88 11.94
N PHE A 225 -6.25 -13.54 12.64
CA PHE A 225 -5.80 -14.36 13.76
C PHE A 225 -5.74 -13.64 15.11
N ALA A 226 -5.78 -12.31 15.11
CA ALA A 226 -5.70 -11.50 16.32
C ALA A 226 -6.60 -10.24 16.26
N PRO A 227 -7.90 -10.36 15.90
CA PRO A 227 -8.78 -9.21 15.64
C PRO A 227 -8.95 -8.27 16.85
N SER A 228 -8.84 -8.81 18.06
CA SER A 228 -8.98 -8.02 19.31
C SER A 228 -7.69 -7.36 19.77
N SER A 229 -6.55 -7.63 19.10
CA SER A 229 -5.25 -7.07 19.48
C SER A 229 -5.20 -5.56 19.25
N PRO A 230 -4.41 -4.82 20.05
CA PRO A 230 -4.25 -3.37 19.86
C PRO A 230 -3.82 -2.97 18.43
N PRO A 231 -2.85 -3.64 17.77
CA PRO A 231 -2.48 -3.28 16.41
C PRO A 231 -3.60 -3.59 15.40
N ALA A 232 -4.37 -4.69 15.54
CA ALA A 232 -5.49 -4.98 14.64
C ALA A 232 -6.58 -3.90 14.75
N LYS A 233 -6.94 -3.49 15.97
CA LYS A 233 -7.89 -2.40 16.20
C LYS A 233 -7.38 -1.06 15.64
N ALA A 234 -6.08 -0.79 15.77
CA ALA A 234 -5.47 0.42 15.21
C ALA A 234 -5.55 0.44 13.68
N PHE A 235 -5.28 -0.69 13.01
CA PHE A 235 -5.44 -0.80 11.54
C PHE A 235 -6.91 -0.70 11.11
N ALA A 236 -7.85 -1.28 11.84
CA ALA A 236 -9.28 -1.13 11.55
C ALA A 236 -9.74 0.34 11.68
N GLY A 237 -9.30 1.04 12.72
CA GLY A 237 -9.56 2.48 12.90
C GLY A 237 -8.92 3.34 11.81
N LEU A 238 -7.69 3.02 11.44
CA LEU A 238 -6.99 3.68 10.33
C LEU A 238 -7.77 3.51 9.02
N TRP A 239 -8.20 2.28 8.72
CA TRP A 239 -8.99 2.03 7.52
C TRP A 239 -10.31 2.81 7.52
N ALA A 240 -11.04 2.84 8.63
CA ALA A 240 -12.28 3.62 8.73
C ALA A 240 -12.07 5.13 8.46
N THR A 241 -10.90 5.67 8.82
CA THR A 241 -10.55 7.06 8.53
C THR A 241 -10.20 7.25 7.05
N ILE A 242 -9.42 6.33 6.47
CA ILE A 242 -9.06 6.35 5.04
C ILE A 242 -10.32 6.23 4.18
N GLU A 243 -11.21 5.27 4.47
CA GLU A 243 -12.43 5.04 3.70
C GLU A 243 -13.32 6.29 3.66
N ARG A 244 -13.45 7.02 4.78
CA ARG A 244 -14.17 8.30 4.80
C ARG A 244 -13.52 9.35 3.92
N GLN A 245 -12.18 9.43 3.88
CA GLN A 245 -11.46 10.40 3.06
C GLN A 245 -11.56 10.11 1.56
N VAL A 246 -11.49 8.85 1.15
CA VAL A 246 -11.58 8.48 -0.28
C VAL A 246 -13.01 8.50 -0.80
N LEU A 247 -14.02 8.44 0.08
CA LEU A 247 -15.44 8.54 -0.28
C LEU A 247 -15.94 9.98 -0.34
N THR A 248 -15.24 10.93 0.28
CA THR A 248 -15.64 12.34 0.24
C THR A 248 -15.08 12.97 -1.04
N PRO A 249 -15.94 13.31 -2.03
CA PRO A 249 -15.49 14.05 -3.22
C PRO A 249 -14.90 15.39 -2.79
N ARG A 250 -13.81 15.77 -3.40
CA ARG A 250 -13.28 17.15 -3.29
C ARG A 250 -13.98 18.06 -4.27
#